data_8e3bd7deb6bd8fe9d8788314418c3592
#
_entry.id   8e3bd7deb6bd8fe9d8788314418c3592
#
_cell.length_a   1.000
_cell.length_b   1.000
_cell.length_c   1.000
_cell.angle_alpha   90.00
_cell.angle_beta   90.00
_cell.angle_gamma   90.00
#
_symmetry.space_group_name_H-M   'P 1'
#
loop_
_entity.id
_entity.type
_entity.pdbx_description
1 polymer ?
#
loop_
_entity_poly.entity_id
_entity_poly.type
_entity_poly.pdbx_seq_one_letter_code
_entity_poly.pdbx_strand_id
1 'polypeptide(L)'
;MIGGGHDWPGSFGNMTIDANSEIWQFVSRYDINGIIGECTQTTAISDVNSSSNYFNVFPNPFDNQITIEADFSSVKEFTIYNMLGERMMIGQLNSDVNSINLSSLATNVYILNIENQSIRLIKTK
;
A
#
# COMPACT_ATOMS: atom_id res chain seq x y z
N MET A 1 -31.11 -5.77 -21.35
CA MET A 1 -32.55 -6.14 -21.19
C MET A 1 -33.31 -5.55 -22.36
N ILE A 2 -33.77 -6.39 -23.29
CA ILE A 2 -34.43 -5.94 -24.53
C ILE A 2 -35.93 -6.24 -24.41
N GLY A 3 -36.78 -5.22 -24.50
CA GLY A 3 -38.25 -5.36 -24.49
C GLY A 3 -38.90 -5.45 -23.12
N GLY A 4 -38.18 -5.18 -22.04
CA GLY A 4 -38.72 -5.09 -20.68
C GLY A 4 -39.30 -3.70 -20.40
N GLY A 5 -40.47 -3.62 -19.80
CA GLY A 5 -41.02 -2.40 -19.25
C GLY A 5 -40.52 -2.12 -17.82
N HIS A 6 -41.36 -1.52 -16.99
CA HIS A 6 -41.06 -1.29 -15.58
C HIS A 6 -41.39 -2.47 -14.67
N ASP A 7 -41.44 -3.69 -15.23
CA ASP A 7 -41.78 -4.90 -14.53
C ASP A 7 -40.57 -5.62 -13.97
N TRP A 8 -40.79 -6.44 -12.97
CA TRP A 8 -39.77 -7.33 -12.42
C TRP A 8 -39.40 -8.41 -13.44
N PRO A 9 -38.11 -8.54 -13.82
CA PRO A 9 -37.69 -9.56 -14.78
C PRO A 9 -38.03 -10.97 -14.30
N GLY A 10 -38.68 -11.74 -15.20
CA GLY A 10 -39.12 -13.10 -14.90
C GLY A 10 -40.60 -13.22 -14.49
N SER A 11 -41.30 -12.09 -14.24
CA SER A 11 -42.74 -12.13 -13.89
C SER A 11 -43.64 -11.85 -15.10
N PHE A 12 -43.47 -10.67 -15.71
CA PHE A 12 -44.17 -10.24 -16.91
C PHE A 12 -43.17 -9.50 -17.82
N GLY A 13 -43.41 -9.44 -19.09
CA GLY A 13 -42.62 -8.72 -20.04
C GLY A 13 -41.37 -9.50 -20.48
N ASN A 14 -40.21 -9.24 -19.90
CA ASN A 14 -38.98 -9.93 -20.29
C ASN A 14 -38.80 -11.24 -19.52
N MET A 15 -39.03 -12.35 -20.20
CA MET A 15 -38.86 -13.71 -19.66
C MET A 15 -37.46 -14.28 -19.87
N THR A 16 -36.54 -13.50 -20.39
CA THR A 16 -35.16 -13.95 -20.69
C THR A 16 -34.31 -14.06 -19.41
N ILE A 17 -34.61 -13.22 -18.40
CA ILE A 17 -33.90 -13.18 -17.13
C ILE A 17 -34.91 -13.33 -15.99
N ASP A 18 -34.70 -14.33 -15.13
CA ASP A 18 -35.43 -14.46 -13.87
C ASP A 18 -34.60 -13.80 -12.76
N ALA A 19 -35.01 -12.59 -12.38
CA ALA A 19 -34.30 -11.83 -11.34
C ALA A 19 -34.31 -12.51 -9.96
N ASN A 20 -35.33 -13.30 -9.65
CA ASN A 20 -35.39 -14.03 -8.37
C ASN A 20 -34.29 -15.10 -8.32
N SER A 21 -34.15 -15.86 -9.42
CA SER A 21 -33.09 -16.88 -9.53
C SER A 21 -31.70 -16.27 -9.49
N GLU A 22 -31.47 -15.19 -10.21
CA GLU A 22 -30.19 -14.50 -10.25
C GLU A 22 -29.79 -13.94 -8.87
N ILE A 23 -30.73 -13.29 -8.18
CA ILE A 23 -30.51 -12.78 -6.83
C ILE A 23 -30.25 -13.94 -5.86
N TRP A 24 -31.03 -15.01 -5.94
CA TRP A 24 -30.84 -16.16 -5.06
C TRP A 24 -29.49 -16.85 -5.29
N GLN A 25 -29.05 -17.02 -6.52
CA GLN A 25 -27.74 -17.54 -6.85
C GLN A 25 -26.60 -16.66 -6.31
N PHE A 26 -26.81 -15.36 -6.31
CA PHE A 26 -25.81 -14.44 -5.76
C PHE A 26 -25.74 -14.56 -4.23
N VAL A 27 -26.87 -14.37 -3.53
CA VAL A 27 -26.89 -14.31 -2.06
C VAL A 27 -26.61 -15.66 -1.40
N SER A 28 -27.00 -16.78 -2.04
CA SER A 28 -26.75 -18.12 -1.51
C SER A 28 -25.25 -18.51 -1.48
N ARG A 29 -24.39 -17.70 -2.10
CA ARG A 29 -22.91 -17.90 -2.04
C ARG A 29 -22.29 -17.34 -0.76
N TYR A 30 -23.06 -16.65 0.05
CA TYR A 30 -22.55 -15.96 1.24
C TYR A 30 -23.26 -16.43 2.51
N ASP A 31 -22.52 -16.52 3.60
CA ASP A 31 -23.02 -16.66 4.95
C ASP A 31 -22.43 -15.57 5.85
N ILE A 32 -22.65 -15.67 7.15
CA ILE A 32 -22.13 -14.69 8.12
C ILE A 32 -20.58 -14.68 8.21
N ASN A 33 -19.93 -15.71 7.65
CA ASN A 33 -18.47 -15.86 7.63
C ASN A 33 -17.88 -15.47 6.26
N GLY A 34 -18.71 -15.15 5.28
CA GLY A 34 -18.30 -14.77 3.94
C GLY A 34 -18.80 -15.71 2.84
N ILE A 35 -18.00 -15.94 1.82
CA ILE A 35 -18.35 -16.80 0.69
C ILE A 35 -18.36 -18.27 1.12
N ILE A 36 -19.47 -18.97 0.82
CA ILE A 36 -19.60 -20.41 1.04
C ILE A 36 -18.81 -21.16 -0.04
N GLY A 37 -17.75 -21.84 0.36
CA GLY A 37 -16.87 -22.59 -0.53
C GLY A 37 -15.45 -22.06 -0.55
N GLU A 38 -14.53 -22.81 -1.17
CA GLU A 38 -13.16 -22.35 -1.30
C GLU A 38 -13.09 -21.12 -2.20
N CYS A 39 -12.64 -20.02 -1.64
CA CYS A 39 -12.19 -18.87 -2.41
C CYS A 39 -10.87 -19.25 -3.08
N THR A 40 -10.93 -19.79 -4.28
CA THR A 40 -9.72 -20.13 -5.07
C THR A 40 -9.02 -18.90 -5.61
N GLN A 41 -9.62 -17.72 -5.45
CA GLN A 41 -8.92 -16.47 -5.63
C GLN A 41 -8.56 -15.91 -4.26
N THR A 42 -7.41 -16.30 -3.77
CA THR A 42 -6.73 -15.51 -2.76
C THR A 42 -6.41 -14.16 -3.38
N THR A 43 -7.27 -13.17 -3.12
CA THR A 43 -6.84 -11.78 -3.10
C THR A 43 -6.09 -11.52 -1.78
N ALA A 44 -5.44 -12.54 -1.24
CA ALA A 44 -4.39 -12.31 -0.30
C ALA A 44 -3.39 -11.45 -1.06
N ILE A 45 -3.24 -10.20 -0.67
CA ILE A 45 -1.95 -9.55 -0.73
C ILE A 45 -1.04 -10.62 -0.15
N SER A 46 -0.32 -11.34 -1.03
CA SER A 46 0.80 -12.17 -0.60
C SER A 46 1.48 -11.31 0.43
N ASP A 47 1.62 -11.81 1.67
CA ASP A 47 2.40 -11.08 2.65
C ASP A 47 3.53 -10.45 1.87
N VAL A 48 3.46 -9.12 1.72
CA VAL A 48 4.62 -8.39 1.22
C VAL A 48 5.65 -8.90 2.19
N ASN A 49 6.44 -9.89 1.74
CA ASN A 49 7.51 -10.43 2.52
C ASN A 49 8.04 -9.24 3.25
N SER A 50 7.89 -9.22 4.56
CA SER A 50 8.62 -8.27 5.37
C SER A 50 10.06 -8.51 4.99
N SER A 51 10.44 -7.96 3.86
CA SER A 51 11.82 -7.89 3.43
C SER A 51 12.43 -7.27 4.65
N SER A 52 13.11 -8.07 5.45
CA SER A 52 13.86 -7.56 6.57
C SER A 52 14.52 -6.32 6.01
N ASN A 53 14.09 -5.14 6.49
CA ASN A 53 14.67 -3.91 6.00
C ASN A 53 16.16 -4.10 6.12
N TYR A 54 16.88 -4.07 5.01
CA TYR A 54 18.33 -4.23 5.01
C TYR A 54 19.00 -3.04 5.69
N PHE A 55 18.20 -2.08 6.20
CA PHE A 55 18.69 -0.92 6.91
C PHE A 55 17.75 -0.47 8.03
N ASN A 56 18.32 0.11 9.07
CA ASN A 56 17.62 0.73 10.18
C ASN A 56 17.75 2.25 10.09
N VAL A 57 16.70 2.96 10.47
CA VAL A 57 16.70 4.43 10.49
C VAL A 57 16.26 4.91 11.87
N PHE A 58 17.09 5.71 12.50
CA PHE A 58 16.82 6.25 13.82
C PHE A 58 17.49 7.62 14.02
N PRO A 59 16.92 8.45 14.89
CA PRO A 59 15.61 8.31 15.52
C PRO A 59 14.49 8.50 14.50
N ASN A 60 13.35 7.88 14.74
CA ASN A 60 12.13 8.14 13.98
C ASN A 60 10.94 8.01 14.94
N PRO A 61 10.29 9.10 15.35
CA PRO A 61 10.40 10.48 14.85
C PRO A 61 11.77 11.15 15.11
N PHE A 62 12.09 12.16 14.28
CA PHE A 62 13.35 12.88 14.35
C PHE A 62 13.16 14.41 14.41
N ASP A 63 14.19 15.13 14.87
CA ASP A 63 14.20 16.59 14.89
C ASP A 63 15.05 17.16 13.75
N ASN A 64 16.37 16.98 13.80
CA ASN A 64 17.29 17.62 12.86
C ASN A 64 18.06 16.64 11.98
N GLN A 65 18.26 15.41 12.43
CA GLN A 65 19.06 14.42 11.72
C GLN A 65 18.52 13.01 11.95
N ILE A 66 18.84 12.15 11.02
CA ILE A 66 18.63 10.71 11.12
C ILE A 66 19.96 9.99 10.92
N THR A 67 20.06 8.81 11.49
CA THR A 67 21.15 7.86 11.20
C THR A 67 20.56 6.69 10.44
N ILE A 68 21.21 6.31 9.37
CA ILE A 68 20.90 5.12 8.59
C ILE A 68 22.01 4.12 8.84
N GLU A 69 21.65 2.98 9.38
CA GLU A 69 22.53 1.86 9.67
C GLU A 69 22.14 0.68 8.77
N ALA A 70 23.08 0.17 7.99
CA ALA A 70 22.85 -0.95 7.10
C ALA A 70 24.18 -1.60 6.69
N ASP A 71 24.14 -2.87 6.40
CA ASP A 71 25.26 -3.61 5.81
C ASP A 71 25.22 -3.44 4.29
N PHE A 72 25.83 -2.37 3.81
CA PHE A 72 25.94 -2.12 2.39
C PHE A 72 27.30 -2.59 1.83
N SER A 73 27.25 -3.57 0.97
CA SER A 73 28.45 -4.03 0.23
C SER A 73 28.90 -3.05 -0.85
N SER A 74 28.12 -2.00 -1.13
CA SER A 74 28.42 -0.96 -2.14
C SER A 74 27.71 0.35 -1.78
N VAL A 75 28.21 1.45 -2.36
CA VAL A 75 27.56 2.77 -2.24
C VAL A 75 26.12 2.70 -2.74
N LYS A 76 25.17 3.20 -1.94
CA LYS A 76 23.75 3.27 -2.27
C LYS A 76 23.29 4.72 -2.35
N GLU A 77 22.37 4.97 -3.27
CA GLU A 77 21.70 6.25 -3.37
C GLU A 77 20.43 6.25 -2.51
N PHE A 78 20.20 7.35 -1.79
CA PHE A 78 18.94 7.56 -1.11
C PHE A 78 18.24 8.81 -1.66
N THR A 79 16.91 8.78 -1.61
CA THR A 79 16.09 9.94 -1.97
C THR A 79 15.02 10.14 -0.89
N ILE A 80 14.78 11.39 -0.54
CA ILE A 80 13.71 11.78 0.39
C ILE A 80 12.64 12.53 -0.38
N TYR A 81 11.39 12.10 -0.24
CA TYR A 81 10.20 12.70 -0.83
C TYR A 81 9.29 13.27 0.24
N ASN A 82 8.56 14.34 -0.10
CA ASN A 82 7.42 14.77 0.71
C ASN A 82 6.16 13.95 0.37
N MET A 83 5.06 14.23 1.07
CA MET A 83 3.79 13.51 0.85
C MET A 83 3.12 13.80 -0.50
N LEU A 84 3.59 14.82 -1.23
CA LEU A 84 3.14 15.14 -2.60
C LEU A 84 3.97 14.42 -3.67
N GLY A 85 5.00 13.66 -3.26
CA GLY A 85 5.92 12.98 -4.16
C GLY A 85 7.03 13.86 -4.72
N GLU A 86 7.18 15.08 -4.19
CA GLU A 86 8.28 15.96 -4.59
C GLU A 86 9.57 15.52 -3.92
N ARG A 87 10.65 15.51 -4.68
CA ARG A 87 11.97 15.15 -4.19
C ARG A 87 12.58 16.30 -3.39
N MET A 88 12.76 16.07 -2.10
CA MET A 88 13.30 17.04 -1.15
C MET A 88 14.83 16.96 -1.04
N MET A 89 15.37 15.76 -1.10
CA MET A 89 16.81 15.53 -0.97
C MET A 89 17.22 14.26 -1.70
N ILE A 90 18.46 14.25 -2.18
CA ILE A 90 19.12 13.07 -2.73
C ILE A 90 20.55 13.04 -2.18
N GLY A 91 21.09 11.86 -1.94
CA GLY A 91 22.45 11.68 -1.46
C GLY A 91 22.93 10.25 -1.59
N GLN A 92 24.12 9.99 -1.07
CA GLN A 92 24.73 8.67 -1.12
C GLN A 92 25.10 8.18 0.28
N LEU A 93 24.95 6.90 0.48
CA LEU A 93 25.36 6.16 1.68
C LEU A 93 26.65 5.43 1.34
N ASN A 94 27.73 5.82 2.01
CA ASN A 94 29.09 5.35 1.67
C ASN A 94 29.69 4.43 2.73
N SER A 95 28.96 4.20 3.82
CA SER A 95 29.42 3.38 4.96
C SER A 95 28.21 2.70 5.61
N ASP A 96 28.49 1.75 6.50
CA ASP A 96 27.44 1.02 7.21
C ASP A 96 26.61 1.92 8.14
N VAL A 97 27.18 3.05 8.57
CA VAL A 97 26.51 4.05 9.40
C VAL A 97 26.64 5.42 8.74
N ASN A 98 25.52 6.01 8.36
CA ASN A 98 25.47 7.33 7.72
C ASN A 98 24.57 8.26 8.51
N SER A 99 25.06 9.45 8.86
CA SER A 99 24.25 10.50 9.50
C SER A 99 23.83 11.54 8.46
N ILE A 100 22.54 11.81 8.36
CA ILE A 100 21.97 12.72 7.39
C ILE A 100 21.32 13.89 8.10
N ASN A 101 21.78 15.09 7.79
CA ASN A 101 21.22 16.33 8.33
C ASN A 101 19.96 16.71 7.53
N LEU A 102 18.84 16.81 8.21
CA LEU A 102 17.53 17.16 7.67
C LEU A 102 16.94 18.43 8.34
N SER A 103 17.79 19.24 8.95
CA SER A 103 17.36 20.46 9.65
C SER A 103 16.65 21.47 8.74
N SER A 104 16.96 21.46 7.44
CA SER A 104 16.33 22.34 6.44
C SER A 104 14.90 21.94 6.07
N LEU A 105 14.47 20.73 6.41
CA LEU A 105 13.11 20.28 6.13
C LEU A 105 12.12 20.85 7.15
N ALA A 106 10.90 21.14 6.74
CA ALA A 106 9.82 21.54 7.63
C ALA A 106 9.28 20.33 8.44
N THR A 107 8.61 20.61 9.56
CA THR A 107 7.88 19.58 10.31
C THR A 107 6.80 18.95 9.45
N ASN A 108 6.96 17.69 9.13
CA ASN A 108 6.05 16.92 8.26
C ASN A 108 6.41 15.44 8.26
N VAL A 109 5.65 14.67 7.47
CA VAL A 109 5.95 13.28 7.13
C VAL A 109 6.68 13.24 5.79
N TYR A 110 7.72 12.44 5.71
CA TYR A 110 8.54 12.22 4.53
C TYR A 110 8.67 10.74 4.23
N ILE A 111 9.06 10.40 3.02
CA ILE A 111 9.37 9.04 2.60
C ILE A 111 10.84 8.99 2.21
N LEU A 112 11.61 8.20 2.93
CA LEU A 112 12.97 7.84 2.56
C LEU A 112 12.90 6.62 1.66
N ASN A 113 13.51 6.71 0.50
CA ASN A 113 13.67 5.60 -0.43
C ASN A 113 15.15 5.27 -0.60
N ILE A 114 15.49 4.00 -0.46
CA ILE A 114 16.80 3.44 -0.75
C ILE A 114 16.58 2.22 -1.64
N GLU A 115 17.01 2.29 -2.89
CA GLU A 115 16.74 1.25 -3.90
C GLU A 115 15.25 0.93 -4.03
N ASN A 116 14.86 -0.27 -3.63
CA ASN A 116 13.47 -0.76 -3.71
C ASN A 116 12.74 -0.74 -2.35
N GLN A 117 13.34 -0.12 -1.34
CA GLN A 117 12.75 -0.03 0.00
C GLN A 117 12.43 1.40 0.37
N SER A 118 11.29 1.57 1.04
CA SER A 118 10.81 2.88 1.48
C SER A 118 10.46 2.84 2.96
N ILE A 119 10.89 3.86 3.68
CA ILE A 119 10.56 4.05 5.10
C ILE A 119 9.92 5.41 5.29
N ARG A 120 8.85 5.45 6.09
CA ARG A 120 8.23 6.70 6.53
C ARG A 120 9.06 7.35 7.62
N LEU A 121 9.41 8.62 7.42
CA LEU A 121 10.07 9.48 8.38
C LEU A 121 9.10 10.51 8.94
N ILE A 122 9.16 10.77 10.24
CA ILE A 122 8.32 11.77 10.91
C ILE A 122 9.23 12.83 11.53
N LYS A 123 9.19 14.06 10.98
CA LYS A 123 9.90 15.20 11.53
C LYS A 123 9.01 15.97 12.50
N THR A 124 9.50 16.18 13.74
CA THR A 124 8.72 16.77 14.84
C THR A 124 9.08 18.24 15.14
N LYS A 125 10.26 18.68 14.75
CA LYS A 125 10.70 20.06 14.94
C LYS A 125 11.57 20.55 13.78
#